data_fc3ea3f404f5c44e1130889821d55526
#
_entry.id   fc3ea3f404f5c44e1130889821d55526
#
_cell.length_a   1.000
_cell.length_b   1.000
_cell.length_c   1.000
_cell.angle_alpha   90.00
_cell.angle_beta   90.00
_cell.angle_gamma   90.00
#
_symmetry.space_group_name_H-M   'P 1'
#
loop_
_entity.id
_entity.type
_entity.pdbx_description
1 polymer ?
#
loop_
_entity_poly.entity_id
_entity_poly.type
_entity_poly.pdbx_seq_one_letter_code
_entity_poly.pdbx_strand_id
1 'polypeptide(L)'
;HVLRRRQRQMCIRDRIKEVNNVLDINTVIRKISDLGYMRVLVEGGSKLSASLLNENLIDEIAWFRASKIMGNKGINAVSNLDIDSIENLKKFNLISVKSIDNDQLSIYRKK
;
A
#
# COMPACT_ATOMS: atom_id res chain seq x y z
N HIS A 1 16.27 10.03 -23.78
CA HIS A 1 15.19 10.97 -24.17
C HIS A 1 13.95 10.25 -24.71
N VAL A 2 14.13 9.20 -25.51
CA VAL A 2 13.04 8.39 -26.07
C VAL A 2 12.37 7.53 -24.98
N LEU A 3 13.13 7.02 -24.02
CA LEU A 3 12.63 6.26 -22.88
C LEU A 3 11.76 7.13 -21.94
N ARG A 4 12.12 8.38 -21.71
CA ARG A 4 11.31 9.31 -20.90
C ARG A 4 9.98 9.66 -21.58
N ARG A 5 9.93 9.79 -22.88
CA ARG A 5 8.70 10.00 -23.64
C ARG A 5 7.79 8.78 -23.62
N ARG A 6 8.35 7.56 -23.77
CA ARG A 6 7.59 6.31 -23.66
C ARG A 6 7.05 6.10 -22.25
N GLN A 7 7.84 6.39 -21.21
CA GLN A 7 7.37 6.34 -19.82
C GLN A 7 6.24 7.35 -19.55
N ARG A 8 6.30 8.55 -20.14
CA ARG A 8 5.22 9.54 -20.04
C ARG A 8 3.95 9.10 -20.78
N GLN A 9 4.06 8.35 -21.86
CA GLN A 9 2.92 7.80 -22.58
C GLN A 9 2.30 6.58 -21.87
N MET A 10 3.06 5.88 -21.03
CA MET A 10 2.58 4.76 -20.21
C MET A 10 1.94 5.23 -18.88
N CYS A 11 2.18 6.45 -18.43
CA CYS A 11 1.53 7.03 -17.27
C CYS A 11 0.13 7.54 -17.64
N ILE A 12 -0.88 6.72 -17.41
CA ILE A 12 -2.27 7.16 -17.49
C ILE A 12 -2.55 8.02 -16.27
N ARG A 13 -2.81 9.32 -16.51
CA ARG A 13 -3.23 10.25 -15.47
C ARG A 13 -4.72 10.53 -15.63
N ASP A 14 -5.50 9.92 -14.79
CA ASP A 14 -6.93 10.16 -14.70
C ASP A 14 -7.27 11.12 -13.57
N ARG A 15 -8.34 11.87 -13.75
CA ARG A 15 -8.88 12.74 -12.71
C ARG A 15 -9.88 11.97 -11.87
N ILE A 16 -9.69 12.01 -10.56
CA ILE A 16 -10.57 11.42 -9.57
C ILE A 16 -11.03 12.53 -8.64
N LYS A 17 -12.32 12.49 -8.30
CA LYS A 17 -12.93 13.46 -7.42
C LYS A 17 -12.31 13.40 -6.03
N GLU A 18 -11.91 14.55 -5.52
CA GLU A 18 -11.49 14.70 -4.13
C GLU A 18 -12.72 14.82 -3.21
N VAL A 19 -12.64 14.15 -2.08
CA VAL A 19 -13.58 14.31 -0.98
C VAL A 19 -12.78 14.82 0.23
N ASN A 20 -13.11 16.00 0.73
CA ASN A 20 -12.41 16.65 1.85
C ASN A 20 -10.88 16.81 1.61
N ASN A 21 -10.48 17.23 0.41
CA ASN A 21 -9.08 17.35 -0.02
C ASN A 21 -8.29 16.01 -0.02
N VAL A 22 -8.97 14.88 -0.04
CA VAL A 22 -8.37 13.55 -0.12
C VAL A 22 -8.99 12.79 -1.28
N LEU A 23 -8.18 12.07 -2.05
CA LEU A 23 -8.68 11.18 -3.09
C LEU A 23 -9.50 10.05 -2.46
N ASP A 24 -10.68 9.80 -3.02
CA ASP A 24 -11.46 8.63 -2.65
C ASP A 24 -10.79 7.37 -3.21
N ILE A 25 -10.14 6.62 -2.32
CA ILE A 25 -9.37 5.43 -2.70
C ILE A 25 -10.23 4.33 -3.30
N ASN A 26 -11.48 4.19 -2.88
CA ASN A 26 -12.41 3.24 -3.47
C ASN A 26 -12.68 3.55 -4.95
N THR A 27 -12.84 4.83 -5.27
CA THR A 27 -13.00 5.29 -6.66
C THR A 27 -11.75 5.01 -7.48
N VAL A 28 -10.56 5.22 -6.92
CA VAL A 28 -9.28 4.92 -7.58
C VAL A 28 -9.20 3.44 -7.94
N ILE A 29 -9.47 2.56 -6.99
CA ILE A 29 -9.40 1.10 -7.20
C ILE A 29 -10.43 0.64 -8.22
N ARG A 30 -11.67 1.15 -8.16
CA ARG A 30 -12.70 0.85 -9.19
C ARG A 30 -12.23 1.24 -10.58
N LYS A 31 -11.67 2.42 -10.73
CA LYS A 31 -11.19 2.90 -12.02
C LYS A 31 -10.07 2.02 -12.58
N ILE A 32 -9.15 1.58 -11.73
CA ILE A 32 -8.10 0.64 -12.11
C ILE A 32 -8.72 -0.69 -12.56
N SER A 33 -9.70 -1.19 -11.83
CA SER A 33 -10.45 -2.40 -12.18
C SER A 33 -11.19 -2.26 -13.51
N ASP A 34 -11.84 -1.13 -13.75
CA ASP A 34 -12.54 -0.85 -15.02
C ASP A 34 -11.58 -0.82 -16.23
N LEU A 35 -10.32 -0.49 -16.00
CA LEU A 35 -9.26 -0.59 -17.02
C LEU A 35 -8.81 -2.04 -17.30
N GLY A 36 -9.33 -3.02 -16.57
CA GLY A 36 -9.05 -4.43 -16.77
C GLY A 36 -7.91 -4.99 -15.93
N TYR A 37 -7.33 -4.22 -15.02
CA TYR A 37 -6.26 -4.70 -14.15
C TYR A 37 -6.85 -5.54 -13.00
N MET A 38 -6.36 -6.76 -12.86
CA MET A 38 -6.77 -7.69 -11.80
C MET A 38 -5.84 -7.70 -10.60
N ARG A 39 -4.62 -7.19 -10.76
CA ARG A 39 -3.62 -7.10 -9.68
C ARG A 39 -2.96 -5.74 -9.72
N VAL A 40 -2.79 -5.16 -8.55
CA VAL A 40 -2.15 -3.86 -8.35
C VAL A 40 -1.09 -3.99 -7.27
N LEU A 41 0.13 -3.63 -7.61
CA LEU A 41 1.20 -3.48 -6.64
C LEU A 41 1.26 -2.03 -6.15
N VAL A 42 1.20 -1.86 -4.84
CA VAL A 42 1.33 -0.57 -4.19
C VAL A 42 2.68 -0.52 -3.48
N GLU A 43 3.58 0.31 -3.97
CA GLU A 43 4.96 0.38 -3.47
C GLU A 43 5.17 1.46 -2.41
N GLY A 44 4.14 2.10 -2.00
CA GLY A 44 4.39 2.94 -0.91
C GLY A 44 3.70 4.27 -0.81
N GLY A 45 4.08 4.86 0.22
CA GLY A 45 3.69 5.98 1.02
C GLY A 45 2.84 5.55 2.20
N SER A 46 3.22 6.02 3.38
CA SER A 46 2.53 5.66 4.63
C SER A 46 1.06 6.07 4.65
N LYS A 47 0.74 7.20 4.03
CA LYS A 47 -0.64 7.72 3.93
C LYS A 47 -1.49 6.88 2.97
N LEU A 48 -0.94 6.51 1.82
CA LEU A 48 -1.62 5.64 0.85
C LEU A 48 -1.88 4.26 1.45
N SER A 49 -0.87 3.68 2.10
CA SER A 49 -1.00 2.40 2.80
C SER A 49 -2.08 2.45 3.88
N ALA A 50 -2.13 3.52 4.67
CA ALA A 50 -3.16 3.71 5.68
C ALA A 50 -4.57 3.81 5.06
N SER A 51 -4.72 4.57 3.98
CA SER A 51 -6.00 4.70 3.28
C SER A 51 -6.52 3.35 2.76
N LEU A 52 -5.65 2.56 2.16
CA LEU A 52 -5.99 1.23 1.66
C LEU A 52 -6.35 0.26 2.80
N LEU A 53 -5.63 0.32 3.91
CA LEU A 53 -5.91 -0.50 5.09
C LEU A 53 -7.23 -0.10 5.75
N ASN A 54 -7.51 1.19 5.91
CA ASN A 54 -8.76 1.67 6.48
C ASN A 54 -9.98 1.17 5.69
N GLU A 55 -9.88 1.15 4.37
CA GLU A 55 -10.94 0.67 3.47
C GLU A 55 -10.91 -0.85 3.21
N ASN A 56 -10.05 -1.59 3.90
CA ASN A 56 -9.89 -3.05 3.75
C ASN A 56 -9.61 -3.51 2.30
N LEU A 57 -8.86 -2.71 1.55
CA LEU A 57 -8.56 -2.95 0.14
C LEU A 57 -7.26 -3.71 -0.12
N ILE A 58 -6.54 -4.10 0.93
CA ILE A 58 -5.28 -4.83 0.81
C ILE A 58 -5.53 -6.33 0.97
N ASP A 59 -5.15 -7.11 -0.02
CA ASP A 59 -5.26 -8.56 -0.02
C ASP A 59 -3.99 -9.24 0.50
N GLU A 60 -2.83 -8.67 0.16
CA GLU A 60 -1.52 -9.22 0.54
C GLU A 60 -0.54 -8.10 0.90
N ILE A 61 0.28 -8.34 1.91
CA ILE A 61 1.34 -7.42 2.33
C ILE A 61 2.69 -8.16 2.23
N ALA A 62 3.61 -7.59 1.46
CA ALA A 62 5.01 -7.95 1.48
C ALA A 62 5.76 -6.97 2.39
N TRP A 63 6.13 -7.43 3.58
CA TRP A 63 6.75 -6.60 4.59
C TRP A 63 8.25 -6.87 4.66
N PHE A 64 9.03 -5.88 4.21
CA PHE A 64 10.48 -5.92 4.32
C PHE A 64 10.93 -5.26 5.62
N ARG A 65 11.78 -5.96 6.36
CA ARG A 65 12.37 -5.46 7.59
C ARG A 65 13.89 -5.54 7.49
N ALA A 66 14.54 -4.39 7.56
CA ALA A 66 15.98 -4.32 7.71
C ALA A 66 16.41 -4.67 9.14
N SER A 67 17.59 -5.26 9.30
CA SER A 67 18.18 -5.55 10.61
C SER A 67 18.81 -4.28 11.23
N LYS A 68 18.01 -3.21 11.29
CA LYS A 68 18.39 -1.89 11.79
C LYS A 68 17.26 -1.27 12.60
N ILE A 69 17.60 -0.51 13.61
CA ILE A 69 16.66 0.21 14.46
C ILE A 69 16.85 1.71 14.25
N MET A 70 15.79 2.40 13.85
CA MET A 70 15.83 3.84 13.57
C MET A 70 15.24 4.68 14.71
N GLY A 71 14.34 4.10 15.48
CA GLY A 71 13.58 4.83 16.49
C GLY A 71 12.47 5.71 15.90
N ASN A 72 11.98 6.66 16.67
CA ASN A 72 10.79 7.46 16.33
C ASN A 72 11.05 8.63 15.37
N LYS A 73 12.29 8.90 15.00
CA LYS A 73 12.63 9.93 14.00
C LYS A 73 12.42 9.45 12.56
N GLY A 74 12.19 8.16 12.34
CA GLY A 74 11.88 7.60 11.05
C GLY A 74 10.45 7.91 10.61
N ILE A 75 10.21 7.82 9.30
CA ILE A 75 8.85 7.89 8.74
C ILE A 75 8.17 6.54 8.98
N ASN A 76 6.96 6.56 9.51
CA ASN A 76 6.18 5.34 9.73
C ASN A 76 5.87 4.63 8.40
N ALA A 77 5.93 3.31 8.39
CA ALA A 77 5.55 2.52 7.22
C ALA A 77 4.06 2.67 6.89
N VAL A 78 3.23 2.80 7.92
CA VAL A 78 1.79 3.05 7.82
C VAL A 78 1.45 4.26 8.69
N SER A 79 0.71 5.20 8.14
CA SER A 79 0.21 6.37 8.85
C SER A 79 -0.95 6.00 9.78
N ASN A 80 -1.64 6.98 10.34
CA ASN A 80 -2.74 6.74 11.26
C ASN A 80 -3.85 5.90 10.63
N LEU A 81 -4.28 4.89 11.37
CA LEU A 81 -5.45 4.08 11.05
C LEU A 81 -6.62 4.49 11.94
N ASP A 82 -7.84 4.37 11.44
CA ASP A 82 -9.08 4.62 12.18
C ASP A 82 -9.38 3.43 13.10
N ILE A 83 -8.51 3.22 14.09
CA ILE A 83 -8.58 2.12 15.04
C ILE A 83 -8.73 2.71 16.45
N ASP A 84 -9.83 2.43 17.08
CA ASP A 84 -10.21 2.90 18.41
C ASP A 84 -10.15 1.82 19.50
N SER A 85 -10.03 0.56 19.12
CA SER A 85 -9.94 -0.58 20.03
C SER A 85 -9.10 -1.72 19.46
N ILE A 86 -8.66 -2.62 20.35
CA ILE A 86 -7.87 -3.81 19.97
C ILE A 86 -8.66 -4.75 19.06
N GLU A 87 -9.97 -4.83 19.24
CA GLU A 87 -10.85 -5.68 18.41
C GLU A 87 -10.88 -5.21 16.95
N ASN A 88 -10.67 -3.92 16.72
CA ASN A 88 -10.71 -3.30 15.37
C ASN A 88 -9.37 -3.29 14.66
N LEU A 89 -8.33 -3.93 15.22
CA LEU A 89 -7.05 -4.06 14.56
C LEU A 89 -7.16 -4.79 13.22
N LYS A 90 -6.42 -4.33 12.22
CA LYS A 90 -6.35 -5.00 10.92
C LYS A 90 -5.56 -6.30 11.07
N LYS A 91 -6.20 -7.42 10.76
CA LYS A 91 -5.65 -8.77 10.97
C LYS A 91 -5.34 -9.45 9.65
N PHE A 92 -4.18 -10.05 9.59
CA PHE A 92 -3.70 -10.83 8.44
C PHE A 92 -3.16 -12.16 8.91
N ASN A 93 -3.11 -13.13 8.00
CA ASN A 93 -2.44 -14.41 8.23
C ASN A 93 -1.00 -14.33 7.76
N LEU A 94 -0.05 -14.73 8.58
CA LEU A 94 1.33 -14.90 8.15
C LEU A 94 1.45 -16.12 7.25
N ILE A 95 1.89 -15.91 6.01
CA ILE A 95 2.02 -16.98 5.01
C ILE A 95 3.45 -17.51 4.95
N SER A 96 4.44 -16.62 4.94
CA SER A 96 5.84 -17.00 4.85
C SER A 96 6.75 -15.95 5.46
N VAL A 97 7.92 -16.41 5.89
CA VAL A 97 9.03 -15.57 6.34
C VAL A 97 10.28 -16.04 5.63
N LYS A 98 11.03 -15.14 5.04
CA LYS A 98 12.22 -15.42 4.28
C LYS A 98 13.33 -14.46 4.67
N SER A 99 14.54 -14.98 4.88
CA SER A 99 15.74 -14.18 5.04
C SER A 99 16.29 -13.78 3.68
N ILE A 100 16.63 -12.52 3.51
CA ILE A 100 17.31 -11.98 2.34
C ILE A 100 18.55 -11.25 2.86
N ASP A 101 19.71 -11.91 2.79
CA ASP A 101 20.93 -11.48 3.49
C ASP A 101 20.66 -11.24 4.98
N ASN A 102 20.85 -10.00 5.47
CA ASN A 102 20.55 -9.62 6.84
C ASN A 102 19.11 -9.12 7.04
N ASP A 103 18.35 -9.02 5.99
CA ASP A 103 16.98 -8.52 6.02
C ASP A 103 15.97 -9.67 6.04
N GLN A 104 14.73 -9.33 6.34
CA GLN A 104 13.64 -10.27 6.41
C GLN A 104 12.48 -9.81 5.52
N LEU A 105 11.91 -10.76 4.76
CA LEU A 105 10.66 -10.57 4.05
C LEU A 105 9.59 -11.45 4.69
N SER A 106 8.51 -10.83 5.14
CA SER A 106 7.31 -11.51 5.61
C SER A 106 6.15 -11.26 4.68
N ILE A 107 5.46 -12.32 4.29
CA ILE A 107 4.24 -12.24 3.47
C ILE A 107 3.04 -12.49 4.36
N TYR A 108 2.10 -11.55 4.33
CA TYR A 108 0.82 -11.64 5.01
C TYR A 108 -0.31 -11.61 3.99
N ARG A 109 -1.37 -12.35 4.28
CA ARG A 109 -2.56 -12.37 3.44
C ARG A 109 -3.79 -12.07 4.26
N LYS A 110 -4.73 -11.35 3.67
CA LYS A 110 -6.02 -11.03 4.28
C LYS A 110 -6.71 -12.28 4.80
N LYS A 111 -7.27 -12.16 5.97
CA LYS A 111 -8.12 -13.21 6.55
C LYS A 111 -9.43 -13.38 5.80
#